data_432925f474d2cd6b2b26d099f04169f9
#
_entry.id   432925f474d2cd6b2b26d099f04169f9
#
_cell.length_a   1.000
_cell.length_b   1.000
_cell.length_c   1.000
_cell.angle_alpha   90.00
_cell.angle_beta   90.00
_cell.angle_gamma   90.00
#
_symmetry.space_group_name_H-M   'P 1'
#
loop_
_entity.id
_entity.type
_entity.pdbx_description
1 polymer ?
#
loop_
_entity_poly.entity_id
_entity_poly.type
_entity_poly.pdbx_seq_one_letter_code
_entity_poly.pdbx_strand_id
1 'polypeptide(L)'
;MSAPILFDLDGTIIDSGPGIIHSLLTALDVMGLDRPAESEWSSMVGPPLWEMFSRFGLDGDDIERAIVAYRSEYRAVGMYDFTVYDGMADALRELSLRGERLAVATAKLDQFAIAMLAHAGLEGCFEVIAGVDPEGTRRTKVAVMRHCFKELDWNDHQDAVMIGDRSHDGEGAAELGTPFIGVSWGYGGREELRSAGASVIVDSPVQLLEHLLPRA
;
A
#
# COMPACT_ATOMS: atom_id res chain seq x y z
N MET A 1 11.82 21.08 10.89
CA MET A 1 11.36 19.67 10.93
C MET A 1 11.58 19.12 9.54
N SER A 2 12.03 17.86 9.39
CA SER A 2 12.17 17.23 8.07
C SER A 2 10.80 17.05 7.43
N ALA A 3 10.77 17.10 6.10
CA ALA A 3 9.53 16.87 5.34
C ALA A 3 9.07 15.40 5.46
N PRO A 4 7.76 15.13 5.50
CA PRO A 4 7.26 13.78 5.66
C PRO A 4 7.57 12.88 4.46
N ILE A 5 7.87 11.62 4.75
CA ILE A 5 8.01 10.54 3.78
C ILE A 5 6.82 9.60 3.98
N LEU A 6 5.93 9.53 2.98
CA LEU A 6 4.77 8.69 2.97
C LEU A 6 5.06 7.41 2.19
N PHE A 7 4.74 6.26 2.77
CA PHE A 7 4.90 4.94 2.14
C PHE A 7 3.53 4.30 1.88
N ASP A 8 3.35 3.70 0.72
CA ASP A 8 2.34 2.65 0.62
C ASP A 8 2.81 1.41 1.40
N LEU A 9 1.90 0.46 1.62
CA LEU A 9 2.18 -0.76 2.37
C LEU A 9 2.36 -1.96 1.45
N ASP A 10 1.28 -2.36 0.76
CA ASP A 10 1.23 -3.57 -0.07
C ASP A 10 2.03 -3.35 -1.37
N GLY A 11 3.03 -4.18 -1.63
CA GLY A 11 3.93 -4.00 -2.78
C GLY A 11 5.07 -3.01 -2.57
N THR A 12 5.05 -2.25 -1.47
CA THR A 12 6.08 -1.24 -1.17
C THR A 12 6.91 -1.63 0.05
N ILE A 13 6.29 -1.81 1.20
CA ILE A 13 6.94 -2.25 2.45
C ILE A 13 6.91 -3.78 2.55
N ILE A 14 5.78 -4.38 2.19
CA ILE A 14 5.53 -5.81 2.33
C ILE A 14 5.06 -6.44 1.02
N ASP A 15 5.47 -7.68 0.79
CA ASP A 15 4.83 -8.59 -0.16
C ASP A 15 3.66 -9.29 0.55
N SER A 16 2.46 -8.76 0.36
CA SER A 16 1.21 -9.30 0.90
C SER A 16 0.41 -10.11 -0.13
N GLY A 17 0.94 -10.28 -1.33
CA GLY A 17 0.31 -11.01 -2.42
C GLY A 17 -0.18 -12.41 -2.01
N PRO A 18 0.63 -13.24 -1.34
CA PRO A 18 0.20 -14.57 -0.91
C PRO A 18 -1.10 -14.54 -0.11
N GLY A 19 -1.18 -13.73 0.94
CA GLY A 19 -2.37 -13.63 1.79
C GLY A 19 -3.59 -13.03 1.10
N ILE A 20 -3.39 -12.05 0.21
CA ILE A 20 -4.45 -11.46 -0.60
C ILE A 20 -5.02 -12.50 -1.55
N ILE A 21 -4.17 -13.22 -2.30
CA ILE A 21 -4.59 -14.23 -3.27
C ILE A 21 -5.27 -15.40 -2.57
N HIS A 22 -4.71 -15.91 -1.47
CA HIS A 22 -5.34 -16.96 -0.67
C HIS A 22 -6.78 -16.58 -0.28
N SER A 23 -6.96 -15.39 0.27
CA SER A 23 -8.27 -14.90 0.73
C SER A 23 -9.25 -14.68 -0.43
N LEU A 24 -8.72 -14.22 -1.59
CA LEU A 24 -9.51 -14.07 -2.80
C LEU A 24 -10.02 -15.42 -3.32
N LEU A 25 -9.13 -16.40 -3.45
CA LEU A 25 -9.48 -17.74 -3.93
C LEU A 25 -10.53 -18.40 -3.01
N THR A 26 -10.38 -18.22 -1.69
CA THR A 26 -11.38 -18.68 -0.71
C THR A 26 -12.73 -18.00 -0.92
N ALA A 27 -12.76 -16.69 -1.18
CA ALA A 27 -14.01 -15.99 -1.45
C ALA A 27 -14.65 -16.44 -2.76
N LEU A 28 -13.87 -16.68 -3.82
CA LEU A 28 -14.38 -17.23 -5.10
C LEU A 28 -15.00 -18.63 -4.90
N ASP A 29 -14.34 -19.51 -4.12
CA ASP A 29 -14.89 -20.83 -3.78
C ASP A 29 -16.23 -20.72 -3.05
N VAL A 30 -16.37 -19.80 -2.08
CA VAL A 30 -17.61 -19.54 -1.35
C VAL A 30 -18.73 -19.07 -2.29
N MET A 31 -18.36 -18.29 -3.32
CA MET A 31 -19.31 -17.81 -4.34
C MET A 31 -19.57 -18.82 -5.45
N GLY A 32 -18.88 -19.97 -5.47
CA GLY A 32 -19.01 -20.99 -6.52
C GLY A 32 -18.45 -20.56 -7.87
N LEU A 33 -17.45 -19.70 -7.87
CA LEU A 33 -16.80 -19.16 -9.06
C LEU A 33 -15.47 -19.90 -9.35
N ASP A 34 -15.10 -19.94 -10.65
CA ASP A 34 -13.84 -20.51 -11.07
C ASP A 34 -12.65 -19.67 -10.59
N ARG A 35 -11.57 -20.35 -10.22
CA ARG A 35 -10.32 -19.68 -9.84
C ARG A 35 -9.60 -19.17 -11.09
N PRO A 36 -9.04 -17.95 -11.04
CA PRO A 36 -8.24 -17.41 -12.12
C PRO A 36 -6.91 -18.18 -12.27
N ALA A 37 -6.29 -18.08 -13.45
CA ALA A 37 -4.96 -18.63 -13.66
C ALA A 37 -3.90 -17.91 -12.80
N GLU A 38 -2.87 -18.64 -12.38
CA GLU A 38 -1.78 -18.06 -11.56
C GLU A 38 -1.10 -16.85 -12.23
N SER A 39 -1.03 -16.83 -13.56
CA SER A 39 -0.49 -15.71 -14.34
C SER A 39 -1.26 -14.40 -14.18
N GLU A 40 -2.49 -14.45 -13.65
CA GLU A 40 -3.35 -13.28 -13.44
C GLU A 40 -3.25 -12.72 -12.02
N TRP A 41 -2.65 -13.47 -11.07
CA TRP A 41 -2.66 -13.13 -9.64
C TRP A 41 -2.04 -11.77 -9.32
N SER A 42 -0.92 -11.43 -9.98
CA SER A 42 -0.26 -10.13 -9.75
C SER A 42 -1.17 -8.93 -10.05
N SER A 43 -2.09 -9.07 -11.02
CA SER A 43 -3.05 -8.03 -11.38
C SER A 43 -4.19 -7.88 -10.37
N MET A 44 -4.31 -8.81 -9.43
CA MET A 44 -5.37 -8.84 -8.41
C MET A 44 -4.95 -8.20 -7.10
N VAL A 45 -3.66 -7.92 -6.93
CA VAL A 45 -3.13 -7.21 -5.77
C VAL A 45 -3.11 -5.71 -6.06
N GLY A 46 -3.74 -4.93 -5.19
CA GLY A 46 -3.82 -3.48 -5.29
C GLY A 46 -5.20 -2.90 -5.66
N PRO A 47 -5.94 -3.44 -6.65
CA PRO A 47 -7.27 -2.92 -6.94
C PRO A 47 -8.24 -3.02 -5.76
N PRO A 48 -9.23 -2.10 -5.67
CA PRO A 48 -10.30 -2.22 -4.69
C PRO A 48 -11.09 -3.53 -4.86
N LEU A 49 -11.50 -4.15 -3.73
CA LEU A 49 -12.19 -5.45 -3.74
C LEU A 49 -13.45 -5.47 -4.61
N TRP A 50 -14.22 -4.37 -4.62
CA TRP A 50 -15.42 -4.27 -5.44
C TRP A 50 -15.12 -4.34 -6.94
N GLU A 51 -14.03 -3.67 -7.38
CA GLU A 51 -13.57 -3.69 -8.76
C GLU A 51 -13.08 -5.10 -9.12
N MET A 52 -12.31 -5.71 -8.23
CA MET A 52 -11.78 -7.04 -8.46
C MET A 52 -12.91 -8.07 -8.59
N PHE A 53 -13.89 -8.10 -7.69
CA PHE A 53 -15.01 -9.06 -7.78
C PHE A 53 -15.92 -8.80 -8.98
N SER A 54 -16.07 -7.55 -9.44
CA SER A 54 -16.82 -7.26 -10.67
C SER A 54 -16.18 -7.88 -11.93
N ARG A 55 -14.84 -8.08 -11.95
CA ARG A 55 -14.15 -8.80 -13.05
C ARG A 55 -14.56 -10.26 -13.16
N PHE A 56 -15.07 -10.86 -12.08
CA PHE A 56 -15.62 -12.21 -12.04
C PHE A 56 -17.13 -12.26 -12.35
N GLY A 57 -17.71 -11.15 -12.80
CA GLY A 57 -19.11 -11.05 -13.20
C GLY A 57 -20.10 -10.91 -12.04
N LEU A 58 -19.60 -10.59 -10.83
CA LEU A 58 -20.45 -10.28 -9.69
C LEU A 58 -20.94 -8.83 -9.75
N ASP A 59 -22.14 -8.60 -9.22
CA ASP A 59 -22.72 -7.26 -9.05
C ASP A 59 -23.51 -7.15 -7.75
N GLY A 60 -23.89 -5.93 -7.37
CA GLY A 60 -24.78 -5.66 -6.23
C GLY A 60 -24.45 -6.44 -4.97
N ASP A 61 -25.45 -7.13 -4.43
CA ASP A 61 -25.34 -7.87 -3.17
C ASP A 61 -24.34 -9.04 -3.24
N ASP A 62 -24.08 -9.58 -4.42
CA ASP A 62 -23.10 -10.68 -4.58
C ASP A 62 -21.66 -10.18 -4.40
N ILE A 63 -21.35 -8.96 -4.83
CA ILE A 63 -20.05 -8.31 -4.52
C ILE A 63 -19.89 -8.15 -3.00
N GLU A 64 -20.93 -7.67 -2.31
CA GLU A 64 -20.87 -7.50 -0.85
C GLU A 64 -20.65 -8.85 -0.12
N ARG A 65 -21.32 -9.91 -0.57
CA ARG A 65 -21.13 -11.28 -0.03
C ARG A 65 -19.71 -11.78 -0.25
N ALA A 66 -19.15 -11.57 -1.44
CA ALA A 66 -17.78 -11.94 -1.77
C ALA A 66 -16.78 -11.14 -0.91
N ILE A 67 -16.99 -9.83 -0.72
CA ILE A 67 -16.15 -8.97 0.15
C ILE A 67 -16.21 -9.44 1.61
N VAL A 68 -17.40 -9.84 2.10
CA VAL A 68 -17.53 -10.39 3.46
C VAL A 68 -16.74 -11.69 3.60
N ALA A 69 -16.85 -12.61 2.65
CA ALA A 69 -16.08 -13.86 2.64
C ALA A 69 -14.57 -13.60 2.60
N TYR A 70 -14.12 -12.74 1.69
CA TYR A 70 -12.72 -12.30 1.60
C TYR A 70 -12.22 -11.74 2.94
N ARG A 71 -12.92 -10.76 3.51
CA ARG A 71 -12.50 -10.09 4.74
C ARG A 71 -12.46 -11.03 5.95
N SER A 72 -13.36 -12.01 5.98
CA SER A 72 -13.37 -13.04 7.02
C SER A 72 -12.09 -13.87 6.98
N GLU A 73 -11.74 -14.39 5.80
CA GLU A 73 -10.53 -15.18 5.59
C GLU A 73 -9.26 -14.34 5.76
N TYR A 74 -9.25 -13.14 5.16
CA TYR A 74 -8.12 -12.24 5.27
C TYR A 74 -7.78 -11.90 6.74
N ARG A 75 -8.80 -11.65 7.57
CA ARG A 75 -8.62 -11.38 8.99
C ARG A 75 -8.11 -12.60 9.76
N ALA A 76 -8.57 -13.79 9.40
CA ALA A 76 -8.23 -15.02 10.10
C ALA A 76 -6.82 -15.52 9.75
N VAL A 77 -6.43 -15.43 8.49
CA VAL A 77 -5.20 -16.04 7.94
C VAL A 77 -4.42 -15.06 7.07
N GLY A 78 -5.03 -14.49 6.02
CA GLY A 78 -4.33 -13.81 4.95
C GLY A 78 -3.54 -12.57 5.40
N MET A 79 -3.99 -11.85 6.41
CA MET A 79 -3.29 -10.65 6.90
C MET A 79 -1.94 -10.95 7.57
N TYR A 80 -1.65 -12.22 7.90
CA TYR A 80 -0.38 -12.65 8.48
C TYR A 80 0.50 -13.43 7.48
N ASP A 81 -0.03 -13.71 6.29
CA ASP A 81 0.70 -14.36 5.20
C ASP A 81 1.32 -13.31 4.28
N PHE A 82 2.39 -12.70 4.76
CA PHE A 82 3.18 -11.70 4.06
C PHE A 82 4.65 -11.76 4.46
N THR A 83 5.50 -11.15 3.66
CA THR A 83 6.92 -10.92 4.00
C THR A 83 7.26 -9.43 3.86
N VAL A 84 8.19 -8.94 4.69
CA VAL A 84 8.78 -7.61 4.47
C VAL A 84 9.81 -7.74 3.36
N TYR A 85 9.81 -6.83 2.39
CA TYR A 85 10.81 -6.85 1.31
C TYR A 85 12.22 -6.75 1.86
N ASP A 86 13.14 -7.51 1.26
CA ASP A 86 14.54 -7.59 1.70
C ASP A 86 15.19 -6.21 1.79
N GLY A 87 15.72 -5.86 2.98
CA GLY A 87 16.33 -4.58 3.27
C GLY A 87 15.36 -3.44 3.62
N MET A 88 14.03 -3.62 3.44
CA MET A 88 13.06 -2.55 3.75
C MET A 88 12.97 -2.27 5.24
N ALA A 89 12.99 -3.31 6.08
CA ALA A 89 12.98 -3.14 7.53
C ALA A 89 14.19 -2.32 8.03
N ASP A 90 15.36 -2.58 7.48
CA ASP A 90 16.59 -1.84 7.84
C ASP A 90 16.52 -0.39 7.33
N ALA A 91 16.00 -0.17 6.12
CA ALA A 91 15.84 1.17 5.56
C ALA A 91 14.88 2.02 6.41
N LEU A 92 13.73 1.47 6.81
CA LEU A 92 12.75 2.17 7.66
C LEU A 92 13.32 2.51 9.04
N ARG A 93 14.03 1.55 9.67
CA ARG A 93 14.69 1.79 10.96
C ARG A 93 15.78 2.87 10.87
N GLU A 94 16.58 2.85 9.81
CA GLU A 94 17.62 3.86 9.58
C GLU A 94 17.01 5.26 9.39
N LEU A 95 15.96 5.40 8.58
CA LEU A 95 15.23 6.66 8.40
C LEU A 95 14.67 7.16 9.74
N SER A 96 14.00 6.30 10.49
CA SER A 96 13.44 6.62 11.80
C SER A 96 14.51 7.03 12.82
N LEU A 97 15.66 6.32 12.86
CA LEU A 97 16.78 6.66 13.75
C LEU A 97 17.42 8.01 13.40
N ARG A 98 17.36 8.43 12.15
CA ARG A 98 17.82 9.76 11.72
C ARG A 98 16.82 10.87 12.00
N GLY A 99 15.66 10.55 12.52
CA GLY A 99 14.61 11.51 12.85
C GLY A 99 13.81 11.97 11.65
N GLU A 100 13.80 11.17 10.55
CA GLU A 100 12.90 11.42 9.44
C GLU A 100 11.46 11.11 9.85
N ARG A 101 10.52 11.88 9.33
CA ARG A 101 9.10 11.78 9.65
C ARG A 101 8.43 10.79 8.71
N LEU A 102 8.16 9.59 9.16
CA LEU A 102 7.60 8.52 8.35
C LEU A 102 6.10 8.37 8.59
N ALA A 103 5.34 8.18 7.52
CA ALA A 103 3.93 7.82 7.59
C ALA A 103 3.61 6.70 6.59
N VAL A 104 2.58 5.93 6.90
CA VAL A 104 1.98 4.97 5.97
C VAL A 104 0.68 5.54 5.43
N ALA A 105 0.52 5.54 4.11
CA ALA A 105 -0.66 5.98 3.39
C ALA A 105 -1.11 4.88 2.43
N THR A 106 -1.96 3.95 2.88
CA THR A 106 -2.33 2.74 2.13
C THR A 106 -3.81 2.68 1.76
N ALA A 107 -4.12 1.99 0.65
CA ALA A 107 -5.50 1.65 0.28
C ALA A 107 -6.10 0.49 1.14
N LYS A 108 -5.28 -0.16 1.96
CA LYS A 108 -5.74 -1.16 2.93
C LYS A 108 -6.52 -0.50 4.08
N LEU A 109 -7.42 -1.26 4.73
CA LEU A 109 -8.06 -0.81 5.99
C LEU A 109 -6.97 -0.51 7.03
N ASP A 110 -7.06 0.64 7.69
CA ASP A 110 -6.06 1.12 8.65
C ASP A 110 -5.81 0.11 9.78
N GLN A 111 -6.85 -0.50 10.33
CA GLN A 111 -6.73 -1.56 11.35
C GLN A 111 -5.88 -2.75 10.91
N PHE A 112 -5.92 -3.13 9.62
CA PHE A 112 -5.07 -4.19 9.09
C PHE A 112 -3.63 -3.72 8.89
N ALA A 113 -3.45 -2.50 8.37
CA ALA A 113 -2.12 -1.92 8.20
C ALA A 113 -1.38 -1.82 9.54
N ILE A 114 -2.05 -1.33 10.58
CA ILE A 114 -1.49 -1.25 11.95
C ILE A 114 -1.12 -2.64 12.46
N ALA A 115 -2.03 -3.62 12.37
CA ALA A 115 -1.78 -4.98 12.87
C ALA A 115 -0.64 -5.68 12.13
N MET A 116 -0.54 -5.49 10.80
CA MET A 116 0.54 -6.09 9.99
C MET A 116 1.90 -5.46 10.32
N LEU A 117 1.97 -4.14 10.43
CA LEU A 117 3.20 -3.44 10.81
C LEU A 117 3.64 -3.76 12.25
N ALA A 118 2.70 -3.90 13.17
CA ALA A 118 2.98 -4.37 14.53
C ALA A 118 3.53 -5.81 14.52
N HIS A 119 2.93 -6.71 13.72
CA HIS A 119 3.41 -8.08 13.55
C HIS A 119 4.83 -8.13 12.95
N ALA A 120 5.14 -7.22 12.01
CA ALA A 120 6.45 -7.07 11.41
C ALA A 120 7.48 -6.38 12.35
N GLY A 121 7.06 -5.83 13.48
CA GLY A 121 7.93 -5.06 14.39
C GLY A 121 8.40 -3.74 13.77
N LEU A 122 7.57 -3.12 12.93
CA LEU A 122 7.86 -1.87 12.20
C LEU A 122 6.92 -0.72 12.57
N GLU A 123 5.86 -0.96 13.36
CA GLU A 123 4.89 0.07 13.75
C GLU A 123 5.57 1.31 14.35
N GLY A 124 6.56 1.10 15.21
CA GLY A 124 7.29 2.18 15.89
C GLY A 124 8.18 3.04 14.99
N CYS A 125 8.33 2.70 13.70
CA CYS A 125 9.06 3.53 12.74
C CYS A 125 8.22 4.71 12.23
N PHE A 126 6.90 4.67 12.37
CA PHE A 126 5.97 5.62 11.76
C PHE A 126 5.30 6.52 12.80
N GLU A 127 5.20 7.82 12.48
CA GLU A 127 4.41 8.77 13.28
C GLU A 127 2.91 8.59 13.03
N VAL A 128 2.54 8.22 11.79
CA VAL A 128 1.15 8.01 11.36
C VAL A 128 1.06 6.76 10.51
N ILE A 129 0.09 5.90 10.81
CA ILE A 129 -0.30 4.77 9.97
C ILE A 129 -1.75 4.98 9.58
N ALA A 130 -2.01 5.34 8.33
CA ALA A 130 -3.32 5.62 7.82
C ALA A 130 -3.67 4.75 6.61
N GLY A 131 -4.90 4.30 6.60
CA GLY A 131 -5.51 3.55 5.50
C GLY A 131 -6.94 3.99 5.25
N VAL A 132 -7.68 3.20 4.49
CA VAL A 132 -9.13 3.34 4.39
C VAL A 132 -9.75 3.14 5.77
N ASP A 133 -10.67 4.02 6.16
CA ASP A 133 -11.39 3.89 7.42
C ASP A 133 -12.60 2.92 7.29
N PRO A 134 -13.03 2.27 8.38
CA PRO A 134 -14.18 1.38 8.36
C PRO A 134 -15.48 2.07 7.91
N GLU A 135 -15.65 3.35 8.23
CA GLU A 135 -16.80 4.19 7.88
C GLU A 135 -16.79 4.59 6.39
N GLY A 136 -15.65 4.42 5.71
CA GLY A 136 -15.48 4.72 4.30
C GLY A 136 -15.48 6.21 3.97
N THR A 137 -15.05 7.06 4.90
CA THR A 137 -14.85 8.50 4.66
C THR A 137 -13.51 8.78 3.96
N ARG A 138 -12.53 7.87 4.11
CA ARG A 138 -11.21 7.90 3.46
C ARG A 138 -11.06 6.73 2.49
N ARG A 139 -11.68 6.80 1.32
CA ARG A 139 -11.70 5.70 0.34
C ARG A 139 -10.67 5.81 -0.77
N THR A 140 -10.04 6.96 -0.93
CA THR A 140 -9.07 7.21 -2.01
C THR A 140 -7.67 7.43 -1.44
N LYS A 141 -6.63 7.13 -2.23
CA LYS A 141 -5.23 7.42 -1.85
C LYS A 141 -5.07 8.90 -1.43
N VAL A 142 -5.67 9.81 -2.18
CA VAL A 142 -5.67 11.26 -1.87
C VAL A 142 -6.24 11.54 -0.48
N ALA A 143 -7.39 10.95 -0.14
CA ALA A 143 -8.03 11.17 1.16
C ALA A 143 -7.17 10.63 2.32
N VAL A 144 -6.52 9.49 2.10
CA VAL A 144 -5.58 8.90 3.08
C VAL A 144 -4.34 9.77 3.24
N MET A 145 -3.71 10.22 2.15
CA MET A 145 -2.55 11.12 2.20
C MET A 145 -2.88 12.45 2.89
N ARG A 146 -4.03 13.07 2.58
CA ARG A 146 -4.50 14.28 3.28
C ARG A 146 -4.66 14.05 4.78
N HIS A 147 -5.14 12.88 5.17
CA HIS A 147 -5.23 12.53 6.58
C HIS A 147 -3.84 12.41 7.21
N CYS A 148 -2.87 11.74 6.55
CA CYS A 148 -1.49 11.70 7.03
C CYS A 148 -0.91 13.11 7.23
N PHE A 149 -1.06 14.00 6.26
CA PHE A 149 -0.57 15.38 6.35
C PHE A 149 -1.23 16.15 7.51
N LYS A 150 -2.52 15.96 7.71
CA LYS A 150 -3.25 16.56 8.84
C LYS A 150 -2.73 16.09 10.18
N GLU A 151 -2.56 14.77 10.38
CA GLU A 151 -2.07 14.20 11.63
C GLU A 151 -0.60 14.58 11.90
N LEU A 152 0.18 14.78 10.82
CA LEU A 152 1.58 15.25 10.89
C LEU A 152 1.68 16.78 11.08
N ASP A 153 0.57 17.53 11.05
CA ASP A 153 0.55 19.01 11.02
C ASP A 153 1.45 19.58 9.93
N TRP A 154 1.32 19.03 8.70
CA TRP A 154 2.13 19.38 7.55
C TRP A 154 1.31 19.95 6.40
N ASN A 155 1.67 21.15 5.92
CA ASN A 155 0.90 21.88 4.89
C ASN A 155 1.64 21.99 3.55
N ASP A 156 2.96 21.86 3.54
CA ASP A 156 3.79 22.03 2.33
C ASP A 156 3.95 20.68 1.61
N HIS A 157 2.86 20.19 0.99
CA HIS A 157 2.80 18.85 0.40
C HIS A 157 3.86 18.61 -0.67
N GLN A 158 4.32 19.66 -1.36
CA GLN A 158 5.37 19.58 -2.38
C GLN A 158 6.77 19.28 -1.83
N ASP A 159 7.01 19.50 -0.53
CA ASP A 159 8.25 19.16 0.13
C ASP A 159 8.26 17.71 0.65
N ALA A 160 7.07 17.11 0.81
CA ALA A 160 6.92 15.70 1.17
C ALA A 160 7.20 14.79 -0.04
N VAL A 161 7.28 13.49 0.19
CA VAL A 161 7.39 12.50 -0.88
C VAL A 161 6.47 11.32 -0.63
N MET A 162 5.79 10.83 -1.68
CA MET A 162 5.06 9.56 -1.68
C MET A 162 5.93 8.47 -2.30
N ILE A 163 6.00 7.31 -1.66
CA ILE A 163 6.71 6.13 -2.12
C ILE A 163 5.70 5.01 -2.30
N GLY A 164 5.64 4.44 -3.51
CA GLY A 164 4.68 3.40 -3.82
C GLY A 164 5.03 2.62 -5.08
N ASP A 165 4.31 1.54 -5.31
CA ASP A 165 4.57 0.62 -6.42
C ASP A 165 3.47 0.64 -7.49
N ARG A 166 2.38 1.42 -7.31
CA ARG A 166 1.25 1.44 -8.23
C ARG A 166 0.90 2.85 -8.73
N SER A 167 0.13 2.90 -9.82
CA SER A 167 -0.38 4.15 -10.40
C SER A 167 -1.20 4.97 -9.40
N HIS A 168 -1.97 4.32 -8.53
CA HIS A 168 -2.79 5.01 -7.51
C HIS A 168 -1.96 5.87 -6.56
N ASP A 169 -0.73 5.49 -6.28
CA ASP A 169 0.20 6.25 -5.43
C ASP A 169 0.63 7.54 -6.14
N GLY A 170 1.02 7.40 -7.42
CA GLY A 170 1.40 8.54 -8.25
C GLY A 170 0.23 9.49 -8.53
N GLU A 171 -0.96 8.95 -8.82
CA GLU A 171 -2.19 9.74 -9.02
C GLU A 171 -2.56 10.53 -7.76
N GLY A 172 -2.50 9.86 -6.60
CA GLY A 172 -2.74 10.51 -5.31
C GLY A 172 -1.73 11.60 -5.00
N ALA A 173 -0.46 11.34 -5.27
CA ALA A 173 0.62 12.29 -5.11
C ALA A 173 0.46 13.51 -6.04
N ALA A 174 0.15 13.28 -7.32
CA ALA A 174 -0.04 14.34 -8.32
C ALA A 174 -1.20 15.28 -7.96
N GLU A 175 -2.33 14.75 -7.45
CA GLU A 175 -3.48 15.58 -7.03
C GLU A 175 -3.11 16.53 -5.86
N LEU A 176 -2.15 16.13 -5.02
CA LEU A 176 -1.70 16.93 -3.87
C LEU A 176 -0.45 17.76 -4.17
N GLY A 177 0.14 17.62 -5.36
CA GLY A 177 1.41 18.27 -5.71
C GLY A 177 2.61 17.67 -4.97
N THR A 178 2.48 16.45 -4.46
CA THR A 178 3.54 15.73 -3.75
C THR A 178 4.43 14.98 -4.75
N PRO A 179 5.76 15.07 -4.69
CA PRO A 179 6.66 14.22 -5.46
C PRO A 179 6.39 12.73 -5.25
N PHE A 180 6.55 11.94 -6.32
CA PHE A 180 6.35 10.50 -6.29
C PHE A 180 7.62 9.74 -6.68
N ILE A 181 8.04 8.80 -5.83
CA ILE A 181 9.11 7.83 -6.10
C ILE A 181 8.45 6.47 -6.29
N GLY A 182 8.64 5.89 -7.48
CA GLY A 182 8.18 4.55 -7.77
C GLY A 182 9.17 3.48 -7.29
N VAL A 183 8.67 2.38 -6.74
CA VAL A 183 9.48 1.21 -6.40
C VAL A 183 9.16 0.07 -7.36
N SER A 184 10.20 -0.58 -7.94
CA SER A 184 10.02 -1.56 -9.02
C SER A 184 9.95 -3.01 -8.54
N TRP A 185 10.09 -3.25 -7.25
CA TRP A 185 10.01 -4.60 -6.67
C TRP A 185 8.59 -5.03 -6.30
N GLY A 186 7.60 -4.11 -6.37
CA GLY A 186 6.20 -4.38 -6.07
C GLY A 186 5.43 -4.98 -7.26
N TYR A 187 4.12 -4.77 -7.25
CA TYR A 187 3.18 -5.37 -8.22
C TYR A 187 3.02 -4.52 -9.49
N GLY A 188 3.34 -3.21 -9.43
CA GLY A 188 3.29 -2.29 -10.56
C GLY A 188 4.53 -2.38 -11.46
N GLY A 189 4.31 -2.27 -12.77
CA GLY A 189 5.40 -2.26 -13.73
C GLY A 189 6.06 -0.87 -13.85
N ARG A 190 7.33 -0.84 -14.29
CA ARG A 190 8.05 0.44 -14.48
C ARG A 190 7.35 1.42 -15.43
N GLU A 191 6.60 0.92 -16.42
CA GLU A 191 5.83 1.74 -17.36
C GLU A 191 4.61 2.37 -16.67
N GLU A 192 3.90 1.61 -15.84
CA GLU A 192 2.83 2.10 -14.97
C GLU A 192 3.34 3.24 -14.08
N LEU A 193 4.46 3.03 -13.40
CA LEU A 193 5.07 4.04 -12.52
C LEU A 193 5.48 5.31 -13.26
N ARG A 194 6.09 5.19 -14.45
CA ARG A 194 6.42 6.36 -15.28
C ARG A 194 5.18 7.13 -15.70
N SER A 195 4.15 6.41 -16.15
CA SER A 195 2.88 7.00 -16.59
C SER A 195 2.15 7.70 -15.43
N ALA A 196 2.32 7.20 -14.21
CA ALA A 196 1.80 7.79 -12.98
C ALA A 196 2.64 8.97 -12.45
N GLY A 197 3.68 9.40 -13.17
CA GLY A 197 4.46 10.58 -12.83
C GLY A 197 5.60 10.35 -11.85
N ALA A 198 6.09 9.11 -11.71
CA ALA A 198 7.26 8.84 -10.87
C ALA A 198 8.47 9.66 -11.34
N SER A 199 8.96 10.55 -10.47
CA SER A 199 10.15 11.37 -10.74
C SER A 199 11.42 10.53 -10.75
N VAL A 200 11.44 9.47 -9.94
CA VAL A 200 12.49 8.46 -9.84
C VAL A 200 11.85 7.09 -9.68
N ILE A 201 12.47 6.06 -10.23
CA ILE A 201 12.10 4.66 -9.99
C ILE A 201 13.34 3.94 -9.47
N VAL A 202 13.25 3.42 -8.26
CA VAL A 202 14.31 2.69 -7.58
C VAL A 202 14.05 1.17 -7.61
N ASP A 203 15.12 0.39 -7.63
CA ASP A 203 15.07 -1.06 -7.81
C ASP A 203 15.34 -1.85 -6.51
N SER A 204 15.67 -1.16 -5.43
CA SER A 204 15.88 -1.79 -4.13
C SER A 204 15.70 -0.79 -2.97
N PRO A 205 15.39 -1.28 -1.75
CA PRO A 205 15.35 -0.44 -0.55
C PRO A 205 16.68 0.28 -0.26
N VAL A 206 17.81 -0.30 -0.67
CA VAL A 206 19.12 0.36 -0.56
C VAL A 206 19.19 1.59 -1.45
N GLN A 207 18.78 1.48 -2.72
CA GLN A 207 18.73 2.64 -3.62
C GLN A 207 17.73 3.69 -3.14
N LEU A 208 16.59 3.27 -2.58
CA LEU A 208 15.63 4.18 -1.98
C LEU A 208 16.27 4.97 -0.83
N LEU A 209 16.95 4.30 0.08
CA LEU A 209 17.63 4.94 1.20
C LEU A 209 18.73 5.91 0.73
N GLU A 210 19.53 5.53 -0.27
CA GLU A 210 20.56 6.39 -0.87
C GLU A 210 19.96 7.65 -1.52
N HIS A 211 18.75 7.53 -2.09
CA HIS A 211 18.05 8.65 -2.70
C HIS A 211 17.47 9.62 -1.65
N LEU A 212 16.87 9.07 -0.58
CA LEU A 212 16.26 9.85 0.50
C LEU A 212 17.30 10.51 1.42
N LEU A 213 18.45 9.87 1.58
CA LEU A 213 19.54 10.34 2.42
C LEU A 213 20.78 10.59 1.54
N PRO A 214 20.83 11.68 0.76
CA PRO A 214 22.01 11.98 -0.06
C PRO A 214 23.26 12.04 0.83
N ARG A 215 24.35 11.44 0.34
CA ARG A 215 25.62 11.45 1.06
C ARG A 215 26.07 12.90 1.28
N ALA A 216 26.39 13.22 2.54
CA ALA A 216 26.96 14.48 2.94
C ALA A 216 28.34 14.70 2.30
#